data_cde34c53c117f34bb9041665dcf5968a
#
_entry.id   cde34c53c117f34bb9041665dcf5968a
#
_cell.length_a   1.000
_cell.length_b   1.000
_cell.length_c   1.000
_cell.angle_alpha   90.00
_cell.angle_beta   90.00
_cell.angle_gamma   90.00
#
_symmetry.space_group_name_H-M   'P 1'
#
loop_
_entity.id
_entity.type
_entity.pdbx_description
1 polymer ?
#
loop_
_entity_poly.entity_id
_entity_poly.type
_entity_poly.pdbx_seq_one_letter_code
_entity_poly.pdbx_strand_id
1 'polypeptide(L)'
;MLVEVRWLQRLAALPGVPEFGPFDAATSAALDAIASGFSLADAERVAWQRDRKGVVVGAKLAQKYGWKLGDNIPLRGTIYSGNWNFTLRGIYEGADASVDENQMLMHWGLINETLRARGGRGDFVGVFVVGIRDPNNAGVISQRIDAQFRNSLAETLTETEKAFQLSFVSMSEAILVALQAVSYIIVVIIMAVMANTMAMTARERLAEYATLKALGFGPAFVVRLLFGESLLIALIGGGIGVLLTLPLAAAFAQTAGSLFPVFRVSASTMGLQLAAA
;
A
#
# COMPACT_ATOMS: atom_id res chain seq x y z
N MET A 1 14.55 14.63 29.31
CA MET A 1 14.96 13.31 29.83
C MET A 1 14.07 12.74 30.92
N LEU A 2 13.60 13.51 31.90
CA LEU A 2 12.72 13.00 32.98
C LEU A 2 11.27 12.67 32.52
N VAL A 3 10.77 13.29 31.50
CA VAL A 3 9.39 13.06 30.99
C VAL A 3 9.27 11.71 30.25
N GLU A 4 10.28 11.30 29.50
CA GLU A 4 10.30 10.01 28.77
C GLU A 4 10.38 8.81 29.73
N VAL A 5 11.20 8.89 30.76
CA VAL A 5 11.33 7.80 31.75
C VAL A 5 10.03 7.60 32.53
N ARG A 6 9.31 8.69 32.87
CA ARG A 6 7.98 8.59 33.49
C ARG A 6 6.92 7.97 32.60
N TRP A 7 6.99 8.20 31.31
CA TRP A 7 6.09 7.65 30.32
C TRP A 7 6.26 6.14 30.20
N LEU A 8 7.47 5.69 29.97
CA LEU A 8 7.81 4.26 29.89
C LEU A 8 7.50 3.53 31.21
N GLN A 9 7.78 4.15 32.36
CA GLN A 9 7.42 3.60 33.68
C GLN A 9 5.91 3.45 33.88
N ARG A 10 5.10 4.36 33.34
CA ARG A 10 3.63 4.25 33.41
C ARG A 10 3.10 3.12 32.50
N LEU A 11 3.68 2.92 31.34
CA LEU A 11 3.35 1.80 30.47
C LEU A 11 3.80 0.45 31.06
N ALA A 12 4.98 0.39 31.66
CA ALA A 12 5.50 -0.80 32.32
C ALA A 12 4.68 -1.22 33.55
N ALA A 13 3.97 -0.29 34.17
CA ALA A 13 3.08 -0.57 35.32
C ALA A 13 1.73 -1.21 34.90
N LEU A 14 1.42 -1.31 33.61
CA LEU A 14 0.21 -1.95 33.11
C LEU A 14 0.37 -3.48 33.13
N PRO A 15 -0.56 -4.24 33.75
CA PRO A 15 -0.51 -5.68 33.75
C PRO A 15 -0.63 -6.21 32.31
N GLY A 16 0.34 -7.02 31.90
CA GLY A 16 0.42 -7.62 30.57
C GLY A 16 1.26 -6.87 29.55
N VAL A 17 1.80 -5.71 29.87
CA VAL A 17 2.81 -5.02 29.07
C VAL A 17 4.19 -5.52 29.51
N PRO A 18 5.08 -5.95 28.60
CA PRO A 18 6.44 -6.38 28.96
C PRO A 18 7.22 -5.23 29.61
N GLU A 19 8.11 -5.57 30.57
CA GLU A 19 9.03 -4.60 31.13
C GLU A 19 9.85 -3.93 30.02
N PHE A 20 9.79 -2.60 29.95
CA PHE A 20 10.64 -1.84 29.05
C PHE A 20 12.04 -1.76 29.64
N GLY A 21 13.01 -2.34 28.96
CA GLY A 21 14.41 -2.16 29.23
C GLY A 21 14.89 -0.74 28.88
N PRO A 22 16.17 -0.43 29.09
CA PRO A 22 16.74 0.83 28.65
C PRO A 22 16.49 1.05 27.17
N PHE A 23 16.38 2.30 26.72
CA PHE A 23 15.91 2.74 25.40
C PHE A 23 16.58 2.01 24.21
N ASP A 24 17.84 1.58 24.37
CA ASP A 24 18.55 0.77 23.37
C ASP A 24 18.00 -0.66 23.26
N ALA A 25 17.49 -1.21 24.36
CA ALA A 25 16.81 -2.51 24.34
C ALA A 25 15.38 -2.40 23.81
N ALA A 26 14.70 -1.25 23.96
CA ALA A 26 13.40 -1.00 23.34
C ALA A 26 13.51 -0.85 21.81
N THR A 27 14.61 -0.29 21.32
CA THR A 27 14.89 -0.26 19.87
C THR A 27 15.17 -1.66 19.33
N SER A 28 15.85 -2.53 20.10
CA SER A 28 16.04 -3.93 19.70
C SER A 28 14.75 -4.74 19.80
N ALA A 29 13.93 -4.53 20.82
CA ALA A 29 12.63 -5.22 20.96
C ALA A 29 11.59 -4.73 19.92
N ALA A 30 11.61 -3.46 19.56
CA ALA A 30 10.80 -2.95 18.44
C ALA A 30 11.27 -3.54 17.12
N LEU A 31 12.57 -3.74 16.92
CA LEU A 31 13.12 -4.47 15.78
C LEU A 31 12.74 -5.94 15.82
N ASP A 32 12.79 -6.60 16.98
CA ASP A 32 12.38 -8.00 17.10
C ASP A 32 10.87 -8.16 16.88
N ALA A 33 10.05 -7.18 17.26
CA ALA A 33 8.62 -7.13 16.95
C ALA A 33 8.36 -6.81 15.47
N ILE A 34 9.14 -5.93 14.87
CA ILE A 34 9.12 -5.63 13.44
C ILE A 34 9.81 -6.77 12.66
N ALA A 35 10.85 -7.38 13.21
CA ALA A 35 11.62 -8.49 12.62
C ALA A 35 10.83 -9.80 12.50
N SER A 36 9.67 -9.93 13.14
CA SER A 36 8.76 -11.03 12.81
C SER A 36 8.21 -10.95 11.38
N GLY A 37 8.29 -9.76 10.74
CA GLY A 37 7.93 -9.56 9.34
C GLY A 37 9.13 -9.30 8.40
N PHE A 38 10.36 -9.14 8.92
CA PHE A 38 11.55 -8.84 8.14
C PHE A 38 12.57 -9.96 8.23
N SER A 39 13.09 -10.40 7.09
CA SER A 39 14.28 -11.23 7.03
C SER A 39 15.51 -10.33 6.96
N LEU A 40 16.29 -10.28 8.03
CA LEU A 40 17.56 -9.55 8.11
C LEU A 40 18.63 -10.48 8.68
N ALA A 41 19.80 -10.54 8.06
CA ALA A 41 20.90 -11.38 8.56
C ALA A 41 21.36 -10.90 9.95
N ASP A 42 21.64 -11.85 10.86
CA ASP A 42 22.04 -11.54 12.23
C ASP A 42 23.30 -10.66 12.31
N ALA A 43 24.24 -10.87 11.40
CA ALA A 43 25.45 -10.04 11.30
C ALA A 43 25.13 -8.58 10.95
N GLU A 44 24.18 -8.35 10.04
CA GLU A 44 23.73 -7.02 9.63
C GLU A 44 22.96 -6.33 10.75
N ARG A 45 22.12 -7.08 11.48
CA ARG A 45 21.42 -6.58 12.65
C ARG A 45 22.38 -6.11 13.73
N VAL A 46 23.40 -6.90 14.06
CA VAL A 46 24.42 -6.53 15.04
C VAL A 46 25.25 -5.32 14.56
N ALA A 47 25.60 -5.27 13.26
CA ALA A 47 26.33 -4.15 12.69
C ALA A 47 25.54 -2.85 12.76
N TRP A 48 24.22 -2.91 12.48
CA TRP A 48 23.33 -1.77 12.58
C TRP A 48 23.16 -1.29 14.02
N GLN A 49 22.93 -2.19 14.97
CA GLN A 49 22.80 -1.84 16.40
C GLN A 49 24.03 -1.13 16.98
N ARG A 50 25.22 -1.46 16.49
CA ARG A 50 26.49 -0.85 16.94
C ARG A 50 26.79 0.50 16.30
N ASP A 51 26.21 0.78 15.14
CA ASP A 51 26.50 2.00 14.39
C ASP A 51 25.30 2.96 14.43
N ARG A 52 25.38 3.99 15.25
CA ARG A 52 24.31 5.00 15.38
C ARG A 52 23.97 5.73 14.07
N LYS A 53 24.93 5.80 13.10
CA LYS A 53 24.71 6.31 11.76
C LYS A 53 24.30 5.23 10.76
N GLY A 54 24.22 3.98 11.25
CA GLY A 54 23.77 2.85 10.46
C GLY A 54 22.30 2.96 10.10
N VAL A 55 21.97 2.52 8.90
CA VAL A 55 20.59 2.35 8.43
C VAL A 55 20.38 0.96 7.86
N VAL A 56 19.15 0.50 7.95
CA VAL A 56 18.68 -0.72 7.30
C VAL A 56 17.65 -0.32 6.25
N VAL A 57 17.76 -0.87 5.05
CA VAL A 57 16.96 -0.48 3.89
C VAL A 57 16.24 -1.70 3.32
N GLY A 58 15.03 -1.53 2.85
CA GLY A 58 14.32 -2.61 2.16
C GLY A 58 14.94 -2.94 0.80
N ALA A 59 14.85 -4.19 0.40
CA ALA A 59 15.49 -4.72 -0.81
C ALA A 59 15.07 -3.97 -2.08
N LYS A 60 13.80 -3.60 -2.22
CA LYS A 60 13.31 -2.82 -3.37
C LYS A 60 13.92 -1.42 -3.42
N LEU A 61 14.06 -0.77 -2.27
CA LEU A 61 14.66 0.55 -2.19
C LEU A 61 16.15 0.48 -2.51
N ALA A 62 16.87 -0.52 -1.98
CA ALA A 62 18.27 -0.76 -2.29
C ALA A 62 18.50 -1.01 -3.78
N GLN A 63 17.65 -1.86 -4.40
CA GLN A 63 17.70 -2.16 -5.83
C GLN A 63 17.43 -0.92 -6.70
N LYS A 64 16.43 -0.12 -6.32
CA LYS A 64 16.03 1.10 -7.05
C LYS A 64 17.16 2.12 -7.16
N TYR A 65 17.97 2.26 -6.11
CA TYR A 65 19.09 3.21 -6.07
C TYR A 65 20.45 2.56 -6.28
N GLY A 66 20.51 1.26 -6.43
CA GLY A 66 21.76 0.51 -6.62
C GLY A 66 22.67 0.48 -5.38
N TRP A 67 22.10 0.63 -4.18
CA TRP A 67 22.86 0.67 -2.93
C TRP A 67 23.34 -0.71 -2.50
N LYS A 68 24.56 -0.74 -1.94
CA LYS A 68 25.20 -1.95 -1.42
C LYS A 68 25.58 -1.76 0.04
N LEU A 69 25.71 -2.87 0.77
CA LEU A 69 26.18 -2.86 2.16
C LEU A 69 27.50 -2.09 2.29
N GLY A 70 27.55 -1.17 3.25
CA GLY A 70 28.70 -0.30 3.50
C GLY A 70 28.66 1.04 2.76
N ASP A 71 27.74 1.24 1.82
CA ASP A 71 27.62 2.50 1.11
C ASP A 71 27.23 3.66 2.04
N ASN A 72 27.74 4.85 1.73
CA ASN A 72 27.34 6.09 2.39
C ASN A 72 26.17 6.71 1.63
N ILE A 73 25.06 6.92 2.33
CA ILE A 73 23.82 7.44 1.77
C ILE A 73 23.62 8.88 2.26
N PRO A 74 23.93 9.90 1.44
CA PRO A 74 23.63 11.28 1.75
C PRO A 74 22.14 11.56 1.52
N LEU A 75 21.43 12.03 2.55
CA LEU A 75 20.03 12.39 2.47
C LEU A 75 19.83 13.87 2.83
N ARG A 76 18.96 14.53 2.08
CA ARG A 76 18.43 15.84 2.45
C ARG A 76 17.08 15.65 3.12
N GLY A 77 17.01 15.93 4.43
CA GLY A 77 15.78 15.80 5.20
C GLY A 77 14.76 16.89 4.83
N THR A 78 13.54 16.47 4.57
CA THR A 78 12.38 17.36 4.37
C THR A 78 11.63 17.60 5.67
N ILE A 79 11.21 16.55 6.36
CA ILE A 79 10.56 16.59 7.67
C ILE A 79 11.58 16.93 8.76
N TYR A 80 12.71 16.21 8.76
CA TYR A 80 13.83 16.44 9.66
C TYR A 80 14.88 17.26 8.90
N SER A 81 14.71 18.57 8.86
CA SER A 81 15.53 19.50 8.06
C SER A 81 17.02 19.33 8.29
N GLY A 82 17.78 19.28 7.21
CA GLY A 82 19.22 19.20 7.22
C GLY A 82 19.80 18.11 6.33
N ASN A 83 21.12 18.09 6.25
CA ASN A 83 21.87 17.07 5.54
C ASN A 83 22.24 15.94 6.51
N TRP A 84 21.92 14.72 6.13
CA TRP A 84 22.14 13.51 6.88
C TRP A 84 23.04 12.59 6.07
N ASN A 85 24.03 12.00 6.72
CA ASN A 85 24.88 10.98 6.10
C ASN A 85 24.73 9.69 6.90
N PHE A 86 24.24 8.67 6.26
CA PHE A 86 24.02 7.35 6.84
C PHE A 86 24.90 6.30 6.16
N THR A 87 25.23 5.25 6.88
CA THR A 87 25.96 4.10 6.34
C THR A 87 25.01 2.91 6.25
N LEU A 88 24.89 2.29 5.09
CA LEU A 88 24.05 1.11 4.90
C LEU A 88 24.64 -0.10 5.62
N ARG A 89 23.97 -0.59 6.66
CA ARG A 89 24.42 -1.71 7.51
C ARG A 89 23.62 -2.97 7.30
N GLY A 90 22.43 -2.89 6.69
CA GLY A 90 21.63 -4.06 6.42
C GLY A 90 20.61 -3.80 5.30
N ILE A 91 20.25 -4.88 4.61
CA ILE A 91 19.19 -4.88 3.61
C ILE A 91 18.19 -5.94 4.03
N TYR A 92 16.94 -5.53 4.34
CA TYR A 92 15.90 -6.47 4.73
C TYR A 92 15.02 -6.88 3.56
N GLU A 93 14.55 -8.09 3.59
CA GLU A 93 13.51 -8.62 2.71
C GLU A 93 12.23 -8.84 3.52
N GLY A 94 11.09 -8.61 2.91
CA GLY A 94 9.80 -8.88 3.54
C GLY A 94 9.55 -10.37 3.68
N ALA A 95 9.13 -10.82 4.88
CA ALA A 95 8.74 -12.21 5.10
C ALA A 95 7.48 -12.58 4.27
N ASP A 96 6.67 -11.61 3.94
CA ASP A 96 5.51 -11.75 3.06
C ASP A 96 5.31 -10.49 2.18
N ALA A 97 4.36 -10.57 1.25
CA ALA A 97 4.08 -9.50 0.30
C ALA A 97 3.40 -8.26 0.91
N SER A 98 3.03 -8.28 2.19
CA SER A 98 2.42 -7.14 2.88
C SER A 98 3.46 -6.18 3.45
N VAL A 99 4.71 -6.63 3.57
CA VAL A 99 5.82 -5.84 4.11
C VAL A 99 6.32 -4.85 3.05
N ASP A 100 6.36 -3.57 3.42
CA ASP A 100 6.87 -2.53 2.53
C ASP A 100 8.40 -2.51 2.52
N GLU A 101 9.00 -2.94 1.40
CA GLU A 101 10.43 -2.94 1.16
C GLU A 101 10.96 -1.61 0.57
N ASN A 102 10.14 -0.55 0.55
CA ASN A 102 10.57 0.78 0.11
C ASN A 102 10.89 1.72 1.27
N GLN A 103 11.13 1.19 2.46
CA GLN A 103 11.40 1.95 3.66
C GLN A 103 12.87 1.89 4.06
N MET A 104 13.30 2.92 4.79
CA MET A 104 14.60 3.00 5.43
C MET A 104 14.39 3.15 6.94
N LEU A 105 15.02 2.29 7.72
CA LEU A 105 15.01 2.32 9.18
C LEU A 105 16.30 2.95 9.70
N MET A 106 16.19 3.90 10.59
CA MET A 106 17.32 4.65 11.17
C MET A 106 17.17 4.80 12.67
N HIS A 107 18.26 5.05 13.37
CA HIS A 107 18.25 5.23 14.81
C HIS A 107 17.58 6.54 15.22
N TRP A 108 16.46 6.44 15.95
CA TRP A 108 15.75 7.61 16.47
C TRP A 108 16.65 8.48 17.37
N GLY A 109 17.52 7.87 18.20
CA GLY A 109 18.41 8.60 19.08
C GLY A 109 19.31 9.58 18.35
N LEU A 110 19.84 9.21 17.17
CA LEU A 110 20.67 10.12 16.36
C LEU A 110 19.85 11.32 15.86
N ILE A 111 18.65 11.07 15.38
CA ILE A 111 17.76 12.12 14.87
C ILE A 111 17.38 13.06 15.99
N ASN A 112 16.94 12.52 17.12
CA ASN A 112 16.51 13.27 18.27
C ASN A 112 17.61 14.17 18.84
N GLU A 113 18.80 13.65 19.08
CA GLU A 113 19.94 14.43 19.55
C GLU A 113 20.34 15.52 18.56
N THR A 114 20.33 15.22 17.26
CA THR A 114 20.67 16.21 16.24
C THR A 114 19.63 17.32 16.16
N LEU A 115 18.34 17.00 16.28
CA LEU A 115 17.27 17.99 16.32
C LEU A 115 17.38 18.89 17.56
N ARG A 116 17.65 18.32 18.71
CA ARG A 116 17.90 19.09 19.96
C ARG A 116 19.10 20.03 19.80
N ALA A 117 20.20 19.52 19.26
CA ALA A 117 21.42 20.32 19.06
C ALA A 117 21.20 21.50 18.09
N ARG A 118 20.25 21.37 17.15
CA ARG A 118 19.87 22.44 16.20
C ARG A 118 18.78 23.37 16.72
N GLY A 119 18.36 23.26 17.97
CA GLY A 119 17.27 24.05 18.55
C GLY A 119 15.87 23.66 18.07
N GLY A 120 15.75 22.50 17.45
CA GLY A 120 14.46 21.94 17.01
C GLY A 120 13.71 21.24 18.15
N ARG A 121 12.45 20.87 17.88
CA ARG A 121 11.64 20.06 18.79
C ARG A 121 12.17 18.63 18.80
N GLY A 122 12.98 18.29 19.81
CA GLY A 122 13.30 16.90 20.15
C GLY A 122 12.20 16.25 20.99
N ASP A 123 12.36 14.96 21.28
CA ASP A 123 11.52 14.15 22.18
C ASP A 123 10.09 13.92 21.72
N PHE A 124 9.86 14.03 20.40
CA PHE A 124 8.58 13.69 19.79
C PHE A 124 8.69 12.37 19.04
N VAL A 125 7.78 11.46 19.33
CA VAL A 125 7.57 10.21 18.58
C VAL A 125 6.14 10.24 18.06
N GLY A 126 5.96 10.00 16.76
CA GLY A 126 4.66 10.02 16.13
C GLY A 126 3.83 8.76 16.37
N VAL A 127 4.50 7.61 16.44
CA VAL A 127 3.85 6.30 16.60
C VAL A 127 4.68 5.42 17.53
N PHE A 128 4.02 4.74 18.46
CA PHE A 128 4.61 3.68 19.26
C PHE A 128 4.02 2.33 18.83
N VAL A 129 4.86 1.35 18.60
CA VAL A 129 4.42 -0.03 18.34
C VAL A 129 4.60 -0.83 19.63
N VAL A 130 3.51 -1.43 20.12
CA VAL A 130 3.49 -2.19 21.36
C VAL A 130 3.17 -3.65 21.05
N GLY A 131 4.12 -4.55 21.36
CA GLY A 131 3.89 -5.99 21.25
C GLY A 131 3.01 -6.49 22.40
N ILE A 132 1.99 -7.28 22.09
CA ILE A 132 1.11 -7.92 23.07
C ILE A 132 1.19 -9.42 22.96
N ARG A 133 1.10 -10.14 24.11
CA ARG A 133 1.18 -11.61 24.12
C ARG A 133 -0.08 -12.28 23.60
N ASP A 134 -1.24 -11.71 23.90
CA ASP A 134 -2.54 -12.25 23.51
C ASP A 134 -3.30 -11.26 22.64
N PRO A 135 -3.41 -11.54 21.33
CA PRO A 135 -4.14 -10.68 20.39
C PRO A 135 -5.60 -10.42 20.77
N ASN A 136 -6.25 -11.36 21.50
CA ASN A 136 -7.64 -11.22 21.91
C ASN A 136 -7.86 -10.09 22.93
N ASN A 137 -6.81 -9.72 23.65
CA ASN A 137 -6.83 -8.65 24.64
C ASN A 137 -6.46 -7.27 24.06
N ALA A 138 -6.21 -7.17 22.76
CA ALA A 138 -5.77 -5.93 22.12
C ALA A 138 -6.70 -4.74 22.43
N GLY A 139 -8.01 -4.92 22.32
CA GLY A 139 -8.99 -3.86 22.60
C GLY A 139 -8.98 -3.36 24.05
N VAL A 140 -8.82 -4.26 25.02
CA VAL A 140 -8.76 -3.91 26.45
C VAL A 140 -7.46 -3.17 26.76
N ILE A 141 -6.35 -3.61 26.18
CA ILE A 141 -5.04 -2.98 26.38
C ILE A 141 -5.04 -1.58 25.73
N SER A 142 -5.56 -1.41 24.53
CA SER A 142 -5.70 -0.12 23.85
C SER A 142 -6.47 0.88 24.69
N GLN A 143 -7.64 0.49 25.22
CA GLN A 143 -8.44 1.37 26.09
C GLN A 143 -7.70 1.74 27.37
N ARG A 144 -6.93 0.83 27.96
CA ARG A 144 -6.13 1.11 29.15
C ARG A 144 -5.00 2.10 28.88
N ILE A 145 -4.31 1.95 27.75
CA ILE A 145 -3.28 2.90 27.32
C ILE A 145 -3.90 4.28 27.14
N ASP A 146 -4.96 4.40 26.35
CA ASP A 146 -5.60 5.70 26.09
C ASP A 146 -6.17 6.35 27.36
N ALA A 147 -6.69 5.55 28.29
CA ALA A 147 -7.16 6.06 29.59
C ALA A 147 -6.05 6.69 30.43
N GLN A 148 -4.80 6.17 30.35
CA GLN A 148 -3.64 6.73 31.06
C GLN A 148 -3.21 8.08 30.51
N PHE A 149 -3.42 8.33 29.22
CA PHE A 149 -2.99 9.55 28.54
C PHE A 149 -4.14 10.53 28.29
N ARG A 150 -5.34 10.19 28.71
CA ARG A 150 -6.50 11.08 28.63
C ARG A 150 -6.23 12.36 29.42
N ASN A 151 -6.52 13.50 28.81
CA ASN A 151 -6.25 14.84 29.36
C ASN A 151 -4.75 15.13 29.62
N SER A 152 -3.84 14.42 28.94
CA SER A 152 -2.42 14.75 28.94
C SER A 152 -2.08 15.69 27.80
N LEU A 153 -0.87 16.30 27.82
CA LEU A 153 -0.36 17.09 26.69
C LEU A 153 -0.11 16.26 25.42
N ALA A 154 -0.13 14.94 25.52
CA ALA A 154 0.05 14.00 24.44
C ALA A 154 -0.98 12.87 24.58
N GLU A 155 -2.23 13.16 24.22
CA GLU A 155 -3.26 12.13 24.15
C GLU A 155 -2.90 11.09 23.07
N THR A 156 -3.22 9.84 23.37
CA THR A 156 -2.94 8.72 22.46
C THR A 156 -4.23 8.17 21.88
N LEU A 157 -4.17 7.71 20.66
CA LEU A 157 -5.14 6.84 20.03
C LEU A 157 -4.46 5.50 19.77
N THR A 158 -4.83 4.48 20.52
CA THR A 158 -4.22 3.16 20.44
C THR A 158 -5.13 2.22 19.65
N GLU A 159 -4.65 1.76 18.53
CA GLU A 159 -5.37 0.88 17.63
C GLU A 159 -4.57 -0.40 17.35
N THR A 160 -5.25 -1.44 16.90
CA THR A 160 -4.56 -2.62 16.36
C THR A 160 -3.89 -2.25 15.03
N GLU A 161 -2.81 -2.94 14.68
CA GLU A 161 -2.12 -2.73 13.40
C GLU A 161 -3.09 -2.82 12.21
N LYS A 162 -4.01 -3.77 12.24
CA LYS A 162 -5.04 -3.92 11.21
C LYS A 162 -5.96 -2.70 11.13
N ALA A 163 -6.41 -2.15 12.25
CA ALA A 163 -7.26 -0.96 12.28
C ALA A 163 -6.47 0.28 11.79
N PHE A 164 -5.22 0.40 12.19
CA PHE A 164 -4.33 1.45 11.74
C PHE A 164 -4.11 1.42 10.21
N GLN A 165 -3.84 0.24 9.63
CA GLN A 165 -3.74 0.08 8.18
C GLN A 165 -5.04 0.42 7.47
N LEU A 166 -6.20 0.01 8.01
CA LEU A 166 -7.50 0.35 7.47
C LEU A 166 -7.79 1.85 7.52
N SER A 167 -7.29 2.58 8.51
CA SER A 167 -7.47 4.03 8.61
C SER A 167 -6.76 4.77 7.47
N PHE A 168 -5.59 4.30 7.01
CA PHE A 168 -4.93 4.83 5.81
C PHE A 168 -5.74 4.56 4.54
N VAL A 169 -6.33 3.36 4.43
CA VAL A 169 -7.19 3.03 3.29
C VAL A 169 -8.43 3.93 3.28
N SER A 170 -9.04 4.17 4.43
CA SER A 170 -10.23 5.03 4.54
C SER A 170 -9.92 6.50 4.19
N MET A 171 -8.73 6.98 4.49
CA MET A 171 -8.27 8.32 4.04
C MET A 171 -8.25 8.44 2.52
N SER A 172 -8.01 7.33 1.82
CA SER A 172 -8.00 7.26 0.36
C SER A 172 -9.37 6.92 -0.25
N GLU A 173 -10.37 6.62 0.57
CA GLU A 173 -11.70 6.16 0.11
C GLU A 173 -12.38 7.18 -0.81
N ALA A 174 -12.31 8.47 -0.49
CA ALA A 174 -12.86 9.53 -1.33
C ALA A 174 -12.24 9.54 -2.74
N ILE A 175 -10.95 9.28 -2.84
CA ILE A 175 -10.23 9.19 -4.12
C ILE A 175 -10.68 7.93 -4.88
N LEU A 176 -10.79 6.80 -4.19
CA LEU A 176 -11.24 5.54 -4.79
C LEU A 176 -12.68 5.64 -5.30
N VAL A 177 -13.58 6.26 -4.54
CA VAL A 177 -14.97 6.51 -4.95
C VAL A 177 -15.02 7.44 -6.17
N ALA A 178 -14.22 8.50 -6.19
CA ALA A 178 -14.13 9.40 -7.33
C ALA A 178 -13.62 8.68 -8.60
N LEU A 179 -12.57 7.86 -8.48
CA LEU A 179 -12.05 7.05 -9.58
C LEU A 179 -13.09 6.05 -10.09
N GLN A 180 -13.84 5.43 -9.18
CA GLN A 180 -14.90 4.49 -9.53
C GLN A 180 -16.04 5.18 -10.27
N ALA A 181 -16.46 6.37 -9.83
CA ALA A 181 -17.48 7.16 -10.52
C ALA A 181 -17.05 7.55 -11.94
N VAL A 182 -15.80 8.01 -12.11
CA VAL A 182 -15.21 8.31 -13.42
C VAL A 182 -15.20 7.07 -14.31
N SER A 183 -14.82 5.91 -13.77
CA SER A 183 -14.83 4.63 -14.52
C SER A 183 -16.21 4.27 -15.02
N TYR A 184 -17.25 4.41 -14.21
CA TYR A 184 -18.63 4.17 -14.65
C TYR A 184 -19.07 5.13 -15.75
N ILE A 185 -18.75 6.40 -15.64
CA ILE A 185 -19.06 7.40 -16.67
C ILE A 185 -18.39 7.02 -18.00
N ILE A 186 -17.13 6.62 -17.97
CA ILE A 186 -16.39 6.18 -19.18
C ILE A 186 -17.07 4.97 -19.81
N VAL A 187 -17.47 3.97 -19.02
CA VAL A 187 -18.19 2.78 -19.54
C VAL A 187 -19.49 3.18 -20.21
N VAL A 188 -20.27 4.09 -19.59
CA VAL A 188 -21.53 4.58 -20.20
C VAL A 188 -21.28 5.31 -21.52
N ILE A 189 -20.24 6.14 -21.59
CA ILE A 189 -19.86 6.83 -22.83
C ILE A 189 -19.47 5.83 -23.93
N ILE A 190 -18.66 4.82 -23.59
CA ILE A 190 -18.26 3.78 -24.54
C ILE A 190 -19.50 3.02 -25.05
N MET A 191 -20.41 2.61 -24.16
CA MET A 191 -21.64 1.93 -24.55
C MET A 191 -22.51 2.82 -25.49
N ALA A 192 -22.60 4.13 -25.21
CA ALA A 192 -23.36 5.05 -26.06
C ALA A 192 -22.75 5.16 -27.46
N VAL A 193 -21.40 5.26 -27.54
CA VAL A 193 -20.66 5.31 -28.83
C VAL A 193 -20.85 3.99 -29.58
N MET A 194 -20.71 2.85 -28.93
CA MET A 194 -20.94 1.54 -29.56
C MET A 194 -22.37 1.38 -30.07
N ALA A 195 -23.38 1.76 -29.28
CA ALA A 195 -24.77 1.72 -29.71
C ALA A 195 -25.03 2.59 -30.93
N ASN A 196 -24.47 3.80 -30.97
CA ASN A 196 -24.57 4.69 -32.14
C ASN A 196 -23.89 4.09 -33.38
N THR A 197 -22.70 3.53 -33.22
CA THR A 197 -21.97 2.88 -34.32
C THR A 197 -22.74 1.68 -34.86
N MET A 198 -23.28 0.81 -33.99
CA MET A 198 -24.09 -0.33 -34.39
C MET A 198 -25.38 0.11 -35.13
N ALA A 199 -26.05 1.17 -34.65
CA ALA A 199 -27.21 1.71 -35.32
C ALA A 199 -26.91 2.25 -36.73
N MET A 200 -25.75 2.88 -36.91
CA MET A 200 -25.27 3.34 -38.21
C MET A 200 -24.97 2.18 -39.15
N THR A 201 -24.20 1.19 -38.69
CA THR A 201 -23.89 -0.01 -39.48
C THR A 201 -25.16 -0.77 -39.88
N ALA A 202 -26.14 -0.90 -38.98
CA ALA A 202 -27.43 -1.54 -39.29
C ALA A 202 -28.19 -0.78 -40.38
N ARG A 203 -28.14 0.56 -40.40
CA ARG A 203 -28.76 1.38 -41.45
C ARG A 203 -28.06 1.22 -42.80
N GLU A 204 -26.76 1.16 -42.84
CA GLU A 204 -25.97 0.98 -44.07
C GLU A 204 -26.25 -0.37 -44.72
N ARG A 205 -26.51 -1.42 -43.92
CA ARG A 205 -26.78 -2.77 -44.40
C ARG A 205 -28.28 -3.09 -44.62
N LEU A 206 -29.19 -2.09 -44.59
CA LEU A 206 -30.61 -2.30 -44.82
C LEU A 206 -30.93 -2.95 -46.15
N ALA A 207 -30.18 -2.63 -47.25
CA ALA A 207 -30.33 -3.21 -48.54
C ALA A 207 -30.00 -4.71 -48.54
N GLU A 208 -28.97 -5.15 -47.81
CA GLU A 208 -28.60 -6.56 -47.66
C GLU A 208 -29.67 -7.34 -46.93
N TYR A 209 -30.23 -6.73 -45.85
CA TYR A 209 -31.35 -7.35 -45.11
C TYR A 209 -32.62 -7.44 -45.90
N ALA A 210 -32.91 -6.44 -46.75
CA ALA A 210 -34.03 -6.49 -47.68
C ALA A 210 -33.90 -7.62 -48.72
N THR A 211 -32.68 -7.85 -49.23
CA THR A 211 -32.36 -8.95 -50.15
C THR A 211 -32.56 -10.31 -49.47
N LEU A 212 -32.06 -10.49 -48.25
CA LEU A 212 -32.26 -11.72 -47.47
C LEU A 212 -33.77 -12.00 -47.25
N LYS A 213 -34.52 -10.95 -46.95
CA LYS A 213 -35.98 -11.06 -46.73
C LYS A 213 -36.72 -11.43 -48.05
N ALA A 214 -36.28 -10.89 -49.18
CA ALA A 214 -36.82 -11.22 -50.51
C ALA A 214 -36.54 -12.69 -50.90
N LEU A 215 -35.40 -13.25 -50.45
CA LEU A 215 -35.05 -14.66 -50.62
C LEU A 215 -35.83 -15.61 -49.67
N GLY A 216 -36.72 -15.06 -48.82
CA GLY A 216 -37.60 -15.86 -47.93
C GLY A 216 -37.04 -16.11 -46.55
N PHE A 217 -35.89 -15.51 -46.19
CA PHE A 217 -35.37 -15.61 -44.81
C PHE A 217 -36.26 -14.84 -43.84
N GLY A 218 -36.68 -15.49 -42.76
CA GLY A 218 -37.50 -14.88 -41.72
C GLY A 218 -36.76 -13.82 -40.91
N PRO A 219 -37.47 -12.86 -40.28
CA PRO A 219 -36.89 -11.79 -39.49
C PRO A 219 -36.01 -12.29 -38.34
N ALA A 220 -36.35 -13.45 -37.75
CA ALA A 220 -35.55 -14.08 -36.70
C ALA A 220 -34.14 -14.51 -37.18
N PHE A 221 -33.99 -14.87 -38.45
CA PHE A 221 -32.72 -15.22 -39.04
C PHE A 221 -31.81 -13.98 -39.13
N VAL A 222 -32.34 -12.86 -39.63
CA VAL A 222 -31.62 -11.60 -39.75
C VAL A 222 -31.17 -11.10 -38.36
N VAL A 223 -32.05 -11.19 -37.37
CA VAL A 223 -31.70 -10.81 -35.99
C VAL A 223 -30.57 -11.70 -35.40
N ARG A 224 -30.66 -13.03 -35.62
CA ARG A 224 -29.60 -13.95 -35.19
C ARG A 224 -28.24 -13.67 -35.86
N LEU A 225 -28.26 -13.30 -37.13
CA LEU A 225 -27.07 -12.96 -37.89
C LEU A 225 -26.41 -11.70 -37.29
N LEU A 226 -27.19 -10.64 -37.03
CA LEU A 226 -26.71 -9.40 -36.39
C LEU A 226 -26.14 -9.64 -34.99
N PHE A 227 -26.88 -10.40 -34.16
CA PHE A 227 -26.37 -10.76 -32.84
C PHE A 227 -25.10 -11.60 -32.90
N GLY A 228 -25.02 -12.54 -33.85
CA GLY A 228 -23.82 -13.36 -34.03
C GLY A 228 -22.58 -12.54 -34.41
N GLU A 229 -22.76 -11.61 -35.36
CA GLU A 229 -21.67 -10.70 -35.77
C GLU A 229 -21.24 -9.80 -34.59
N SER A 230 -22.19 -9.20 -33.87
CA SER A 230 -21.91 -8.34 -32.71
C SER A 230 -21.23 -9.13 -31.59
N LEU A 231 -21.69 -10.35 -31.30
CA LEU A 231 -21.10 -11.22 -30.29
C LEU A 231 -19.66 -11.62 -30.64
N LEU A 232 -19.38 -11.90 -31.92
CA LEU A 232 -18.05 -12.23 -32.40
C LEU A 232 -17.08 -11.05 -32.20
N ILE A 233 -17.51 -9.84 -32.56
CA ILE A 233 -16.72 -8.61 -32.37
C ILE A 233 -16.48 -8.36 -30.87
N ALA A 234 -17.50 -8.52 -30.04
CA ALA A 234 -17.40 -8.35 -28.60
C ALA A 234 -16.42 -9.36 -27.95
N LEU A 235 -16.49 -10.64 -28.37
CA LEU A 235 -15.57 -11.67 -27.87
C LEU A 235 -14.11 -11.42 -28.28
N ILE A 236 -13.88 -11.01 -29.52
CA ILE A 236 -12.53 -10.68 -29.99
C ILE A 236 -12.02 -9.43 -29.27
N GLY A 237 -12.80 -8.36 -29.23
CA GLY A 237 -12.43 -7.11 -28.59
C GLY A 237 -12.23 -7.27 -27.06
N GLY A 238 -13.16 -7.95 -26.40
CA GLY A 238 -13.08 -8.27 -24.98
C GLY A 238 -11.89 -9.17 -24.65
N GLY A 239 -11.63 -10.19 -25.47
CA GLY A 239 -10.47 -11.07 -25.33
C GLY A 239 -9.12 -10.30 -25.45
N ILE A 240 -9.01 -9.43 -26.45
CA ILE A 240 -7.83 -8.55 -26.60
C ILE A 240 -7.73 -7.61 -25.39
N GLY A 241 -8.84 -7.04 -24.93
CA GLY A 241 -8.86 -6.16 -23.75
C GLY A 241 -8.35 -6.85 -22.49
N VAL A 242 -8.79 -8.07 -22.22
CA VAL A 242 -8.31 -8.88 -21.09
C VAL A 242 -6.81 -9.22 -21.22
N LEU A 243 -6.35 -9.61 -22.39
CA LEU A 243 -4.95 -9.89 -22.65
C LEU A 243 -4.05 -8.66 -22.42
N LEU A 244 -4.50 -7.48 -22.84
CA LEU A 244 -3.76 -6.23 -22.64
C LEU A 244 -3.81 -5.73 -21.19
N THR A 245 -4.85 -6.06 -20.43
CA THR A 245 -4.98 -5.63 -19.05
C THR A 245 -3.83 -6.15 -18.17
N LEU A 246 -3.35 -7.39 -18.41
CA LEU A 246 -2.26 -7.98 -17.61
C LEU A 246 -0.93 -7.22 -17.73
N PRO A 247 -0.38 -6.99 -18.93
CA PRO A 247 0.88 -6.26 -19.08
C PRO A 247 0.74 -4.78 -18.68
N LEU A 248 -0.41 -4.14 -18.94
CA LEU A 248 -0.67 -2.76 -18.53
C LEU A 248 -0.74 -2.63 -17.00
N ALA A 249 -1.41 -3.56 -16.32
CA ALA A 249 -1.46 -3.60 -14.87
C ALA A 249 -0.08 -3.82 -14.25
N ALA A 250 0.75 -4.68 -14.85
CA ALA A 250 2.13 -4.90 -14.41
C ALA A 250 2.99 -3.65 -14.61
N ALA A 251 2.88 -2.98 -15.75
CA ALA A 251 3.60 -1.74 -16.03
C ALA A 251 3.17 -0.60 -15.08
N PHE A 252 1.87 -0.50 -14.77
CA PHE A 252 1.35 0.45 -13.80
C PHE A 252 1.87 0.15 -12.40
N ALA A 253 1.86 -1.11 -11.97
CA ALA A 253 2.39 -1.52 -10.66
C ALA A 253 3.88 -1.19 -10.51
N GLN A 254 4.68 -1.26 -11.58
CA GLN A 254 6.09 -0.88 -11.57
C GLN A 254 6.29 0.64 -11.42
N THR A 255 5.47 1.44 -12.09
CA THR A 255 5.59 2.91 -12.05
C THR A 255 4.92 3.53 -10.84
N ALA A 256 3.78 3.02 -10.42
CA ALA A 256 2.97 3.55 -9.31
C ALA A 256 3.10 2.76 -8.01
N GLY A 257 3.96 1.74 -7.96
CA GLY A 257 4.12 0.84 -6.81
C GLY A 257 4.57 1.51 -5.52
N SER A 258 5.15 2.72 -5.62
CA SER A 258 5.48 3.54 -4.44
C SER A 258 4.24 4.19 -3.79
N LEU A 259 3.15 4.35 -4.55
CA LEU A 259 1.89 4.93 -4.09
C LEU A 259 0.86 3.85 -3.72
N PHE A 260 0.94 2.70 -4.38
CA PHE A 260 0.02 1.56 -4.18
C PHE A 260 0.81 0.26 -4.01
N PRO A 261 1.24 -0.06 -2.77
CA PRO A 261 2.12 -1.21 -2.51
C PRO A 261 1.50 -2.57 -2.87
N VAL A 262 0.17 -2.65 -2.96
CA VAL A 262 -0.54 -3.89 -3.33
C VAL A 262 -1.53 -3.60 -4.46
N PHE A 263 -1.04 -3.61 -5.71
CA PHE A 263 -1.90 -3.54 -6.88
C PHE A 263 -1.97 -4.93 -7.53
N ARG A 264 -3.07 -5.65 -7.30
CA ARG A 264 -3.35 -6.96 -7.91
C ARG A 264 -4.69 -6.93 -8.63
N VAL A 265 -4.68 -7.29 -9.90
CA VAL A 265 -5.92 -7.51 -10.65
C VAL A 265 -6.49 -8.86 -10.22
N SER A 266 -7.68 -8.84 -9.63
CA SER A 266 -8.37 -10.05 -9.19
C SER A 266 -8.93 -10.84 -10.38
N ALA A 267 -8.91 -12.17 -10.30
CA ALA A 267 -9.57 -13.03 -11.29
C ALA A 267 -11.06 -12.74 -11.45
N SER A 268 -11.73 -12.28 -10.39
CA SER A 268 -13.12 -11.84 -10.44
C SER A 268 -13.32 -10.59 -11.31
N THR A 269 -12.36 -9.65 -11.29
CA THR A 269 -12.39 -8.46 -12.14
C THR A 269 -12.25 -8.82 -13.62
N MET A 270 -11.39 -9.81 -13.95
CA MET A 270 -11.25 -10.33 -15.31
C MET A 270 -12.52 -11.02 -15.79
N GLY A 271 -13.17 -11.81 -14.92
CA GLY A 271 -14.45 -12.42 -15.21
C GLY A 271 -15.56 -11.40 -15.48
N LEU A 272 -15.62 -10.33 -14.71
CA LEU A 272 -16.55 -9.22 -14.93
C LEU A 272 -16.29 -8.49 -16.25
N GLN A 273 -15.04 -8.29 -16.64
CA GLN A 273 -14.70 -7.70 -17.94
C GLN A 273 -15.18 -8.55 -19.12
N LEU A 274 -15.01 -9.89 -19.04
CA LEU A 274 -15.51 -10.80 -20.05
C LEU A 274 -17.04 -10.86 -20.11
N ALA A 275 -17.72 -10.69 -18.97
CA ALA A 275 -19.19 -10.67 -18.92
C ALA A 275 -19.78 -9.33 -19.40
N ALA A 276 -19.01 -8.25 -19.35
CA ALA A 276 -19.42 -6.91 -19.78
C ALA A 276 -19.12 -6.63 -21.26
N ALA A 277 -18.22 -7.43 -21.89
CA ALA A 277 -17.92 -7.39 -23.33
C ALA A 277 -18.97 -8.10 -24.17
#